data_93d5fc98751441c322190b7a5a3d9569
#
_entry.id   93d5fc98751441c322190b7a5a3d9569
#
_cell.length_a   1.000
_cell.length_b   1.000
_cell.length_c   1.000
_cell.angle_alpha   90.00
_cell.angle_beta   90.00
_cell.angle_gamma   90.00
#
_symmetry.space_group_name_H-M   'P 1'
#
loop_
_entity.id
_entity.type
_entity.pdbx_description
1 polymer ?
#
loop_
_entity_poly.entity_id
_entity_poly.type
_entity_poly.pdbx_seq_one_letter_code
_entity_poly.pdbx_strand_id
1 'polypeptide(L)'
;MALNIPWDLFGKLFRNDVTDVERQNLNNWRDQSELNRNIYDEITEDENIRQIILSARWENSSQEWEKLLARIELPKARLTLSYNTLYLVASAAAGILLFLGVSATLLYEKFNKSIQQTGYTYIFSPRGQRTHVILPDQTKVWLNSESSLRYAVAYNQSSREVYLEGEAFFEVEKNPKKPFYVQTTALKVKVYGTKFNLKAFPSEKNIEATLIEGKLSVMPLDRPKTTNQEIFLLPKEKLIYEKHTDNISATKKSISPVTAIKNDATEPLPEKITGEENIFLEKNINTKNEMLWKEGKLIFTNETFADLSIKLERWYDVKIHFENEKIKEFRFTGVFDKETVDQAMEALKLSSPRSYSYKMVFRDIYLTSVPK
;
A
#
# COMPACT_ATOMS: atom_id res chain seq x y z
N MET A 1 9.73 -11.13 12.77
CA MET A 1 10.77 -12.10 12.33
C MET A 1 11.11 -11.77 10.89
N ALA A 2 12.37 -11.48 10.58
CA ALA A 2 12.78 -11.29 9.19
C ALA A 2 12.69 -12.64 8.49
N LEU A 3 11.97 -12.72 7.38
CA LEU A 3 11.92 -13.89 6.51
C LEU A 3 13.34 -14.09 5.93
N ASN A 4 14.01 -15.15 6.38
CA ASN A 4 15.33 -15.50 5.86
C ASN A 4 15.14 -16.39 4.62
N ILE A 5 14.95 -15.76 3.45
CA ILE A 5 14.78 -16.45 2.18
C ILE A 5 16.16 -16.85 1.68
N PRO A 6 16.42 -18.14 1.33
CA PRO A 6 17.72 -18.62 0.86
C PRO A 6 17.94 -18.31 -0.63
N TRP A 7 18.16 -17.01 -0.96
CA TRP A 7 18.29 -16.51 -2.34
C TRP A 7 19.44 -17.16 -3.14
N ASP A 8 20.52 -17.51 -2.47
CA ASP A 8 21.68 -18.21 -3.05
C ASP A 8 21.31 -19.60 -3.59
N LEU A 9 20.44 -20.32 -2.87
CA LEU A 9 19.95 -21.63 -3.29
C LEU A 9 18.97 -21.52 -4.47
N PHE A 10 18.13 -20.49 -4.51
CA PHE A 10 17.28 -20.23 -5.67
C PHE A 10 18.11 -19.88 -6.91
N GLY A 11 19.18 -19.09 -6.76
CA GLY A 11 20.09 -18.78 -7.85
C GLY A 11 20.78 -20.03 -8.42
N LYS A 12 21.18 -20.98 -7.58
CA LYS A 12 21.76 -22.27 -8.00
C LYS A 12 20.71 -23.18 -8.64
N LEU A 13 19.49 -23.20 -8.09
CA LEU A 13 18.38 -23.97 -8.64
C LEU A 13 18.08 -23.57 -10.09
N PHE A 14 18.00 -22.27 -10.37
CA PHE A 14 17.67 -21.76 -11.71
C PHE A 14 18.82 -21.92 -12.72
N ARG A 15 20.07 -22.04 -12.26
CA ARG A 15 21.25 -22.33 -13.09
C ARG A 15 21.50 -23.81 -13.31
N ASN A 16 20.67 -24.69 -12.75
CA ASN A 16 20.89 -26.15 -12.73
C ASN A 16 22.23 -26.59 -12.07
N ASP A 17 22.70 -25.77 -11.12
CA ASP A 17 23.98 -25.97 -10.44
C ASP A 17 23.81 -26.31 -8.95
N VAL A 18 22.64 -26.83 -8.60
CA VAL A 18 22.27 -27.19 -7.22
C VAL A 18 22.64 -28.65 -6.94
N THR A 19 23.41 -28.87 -5.88
CA THR A 19 23.71 -30.22 -5.39
C THR A 19 22.51 -30.86 -4.70
N ASP A 20 22.50 -32.20 -4.57
CA ASP A 20 21.38 -32.90 -3.91
C ASP A 20 21.17 -32.46 -2.46
N VAL A 21 22.25 -32.14 -1.73
CA VAL A 21 22.19 -31.62 -0.36
C VAL A 21 21.58 -30.24 -0.31
N GLU A 22 21.97 -29.36 -1.23
CA GLU A 22 21.42 -28.00 -1.32
C GLU A 22 19.94 -27.99 -1.73
N ARG A 23 19.57 -28.91 -2.64
CA ARG A 23 18.16 -29.12 -3.02
C ARG A 23 17.32 -29.59 -1.83
N GLN A 24 17.89 -30.51 -1.02
CA GLN A 24 17.20 -30.94 0.20
C GLN A 24 17.06 -29.82 1.24
N ASN A 25 18.07 -28.97 1.40
CA ASN A 25 18.00 -27.80 2.26
C ASN A 25 16.93 -26.82 1.82
N LEU A 26 16.79 -26.58 0.51
CA LEU A 26 15.76 -25.73 -0.05
C LEU A 26 14.35 -26.32 0.16
N ASN A 27 14.18 -27.62 -0.03
CA ASN A 27 12.94 -28.32 0.25
C ASN A 27 12.59 -28.27 1.75
N ASN A 28 13.56 -28.47 2.63
CA ASN A 28 13.35 -28.34 4.07
C ASN A 28 12.91 -26.93 4.47
N TRP A 29 13.50 -25.89 3.89
CA TRP A 29 13.09 -24.53 4.12
C TRP A 29 11.66 -24.27 3.62
N ARG A 30 11.28 -24.75 2.43
CA ARG A 30 9.93 -24.67 1.88
C ARG A 30 8.90 -25.29 2.84
N ASP A 31 9.22 -26.46 3.39
CA ASP A 31 8.28 -27.25 4.18
C ASP A 31 8.20 -26.81 5.66
N GLN A 32 9.02 -25.81 6.10
CA GLN A 32 8.98 -25.24 7.45
C GLN A 32 7.69 -24.48 7.76
N SER A 33 7.04 -23.86 6.76
CA SER A 33 5.82 -23.12 6.95
C SER A 33 5.01 -23.00 5.65
N GLU A 34 3.71 -22.80 5.77
CA GLU A 34 2.82 -22.52 4.65
C GLU A 34 3.24 -21.23 3.90
N LEU A 35 3.71 -20.23 4.65
CA LEU A 35 4.24 -19.00 4.07
C LEU A 35 5.48 -19.25 3.19
N ASN A 36 6.42 -20.08 3.65
CA ASN A 36 7.61 -20.44 2.87
C ASN A 36 7.23 -21.21 1.60
N ARG A 37 6.20 -22.04 1.68
CA ARG A 37 5.68 -22.80 0.52
C ARG A 37 5.13 -21.85 -0.53
N ASN A 38 4.27 -20.92 -0.13
CA ASN A 38 3.70 -19.91 -1.04
C ASN A 38 4.78 -19.04 -1.69
N ILE A 39 5.79 -18.64 -0.91
CA ILE A 39 6.95 -17.88 -1.42
C ILE A 39 7.76 -18.72 -2.41
N TYR A 40 7.97 -20.00 -2.12
CA TYR A 40 8.69 -20.91 -3.01
C TYR A 40 7.98 -21.05 -4.35
N ASP A 41 6.66 -21.28 -4.33
CA ASP A 41 5.84 -21.44 -5.52
C ASP A 41 5.83 -20.14 -6.35
N GLU A 42 5.63 -18.98 -5.71
CA GLU A 42 5.67 -17.67 -6.37
C GLU A 42 7.03 -17.39 -7.03
N ILE A 43 8.14 -17.69 -6.35
CA ILE A 43 9.49 -17.49 -6.90
C ILE A 43 9.78 -18.44 -8.06
N THR A 44 9.27 -19.68 -8.02
CA THR A 44 9.54 -20.67 -9.06
C THR A 44 8.61 -20.57 -10.26
N GLU A 45 7.42 -20.02 -10.11
CA GLU A 45 6.43 -19.85 -11.19
C GLU A 45 6.58 -18.53 -11.94
N ASP A 46 7.08 -17.45 -11.30
CA ASP A 46 7.24 -16.14 -11.94
C ASP A 46 8.54 -16.05 -12.75
N GLU A 47 8.42 -16.08 -14.07
CA GLU A 47 9.56 -15.96 -15.02
C GLU A 47 10.31 -14.62 -14.87
N ASN A 48 9.65 -13.52 -14.44
CA ASN A 48 10.32 -12.24 -14.22
C ASN A 48 11.23 -12.32 -12.99
N ILE A 49 10.76 -12.92 -11.90
CA ILE A 49 11.56 -13.16 -10.69
C ILE A 49 12.75 -14.05 -11.03
N ARG A 50 12.52 -15.10 -11.78
CA ARG A 50 13.58 -16.01 -12.26
C ARG A 50 14.65 -15.26 -13.04
N GLN A 51 14.29 -14.41 -13.99
CA GLN A 51 15.23 -13.60 -14.79
C GLN A 51 16.03 -12.62 -13.92
N ILE A 52 15.41 -12.00 -12.93
CA ILE A 52 16.08 -11.12 -11.96
C ILE A 52 17.13 -11.92 -11.18
N ILE A 53 16.79 -13.11 -10.67
CA ILE A 53 17.70 -13.97 -9.90
C ILE A 53 18.86 -14.47 -10.77
N LEU A 54 18.60 -14.81 -12.03
CA LEU A 54 19.65 -15.25 -12.98
C LEU A 54 20.57 -14.11 -13.41
N SER A 55 20.07 -12.88 -13.50
CA SER A 55 20.86 -11.68 -13.85
C SER A 55 21.71 -11.17 -12.69
N ALA A 56 21.39 -11.52 -11.45
CA ALA A 56 22.17 -11.18 -10.27
C ALA A 56 23.49 -11.95 -10.28
N ARG A 57 24.58 -11.31 -10.74
CA ARG A 57 25.93 -11.86 -10.69
C ARG A 57 26.45 -11.90 -9.25
N TRP A 58 26.41 -13.08 -8.65
CA TRP A 58 26.90 -13.34 -7.28
C TRP A 58 28.34 -13.88 -7.23
N GLU A 59 29.15 -13.70 -8.27
CA GLU A 59 30.52 -14.22 -8.24
C GLU A 59 31.60 -13.18 -8.53
N ASN A 60 32.51 -13.04 -7.56
CA ASN A 60 33.92 -12.63 -7.61
C ASN A 60 34.35 -11.79 -8.83
N SER A 61 34.13 -10.48 -8.76
CA SER A 61 34.65 -9.50 -9.72
C SER A 61 36.19 -9.27 -9.64
N SER A 62 36.89 -9.81 -8.63
CA SER A 62 38.33 -9.58 -8.42
C SER A 62 39.24 -10.41 -9.32
N GLN A 63 38.87 -11.65 -9.63
CA GLN A 63 39.74 -12.54 -10.43
C GLN A 63 39.70 -12.31 -11.94
N GLU A 64 38.61 -11.75 -12.47
CA GLU A 64 38.49 -11.44 -13.89
C GLU A 64 39.22 -10.13 -14.26
N TRP A 65 39.34 -9.17 -13.33
CA TRP A 65 40.14 -7.96 -13.50
C TRP A 65 41.65 -8.26 -13.61
N GLU A 66 42.18 -9.17 -12.81
CA GLU A 66 43.61 -9.55 -12.88
C GLU A 66 43.99 -10.21 -14.24
N LYS A 67 43.06 -11.01 -14.79
CA LYS A 67 43.27 -11.64 -16.12
C LYS A 67 43.23 -10.63 -17.27
N LEU A 68 42.46 -9.56 -17.14
CA LEU A 68 42.41 -8.46 -18.12
C LEU A 68 43.64 -7.54 -18.06
N LEU A 69 44.14 -7.25 -16.86
CA LEU A 69 45.35 -6.43 -16.65
C LEU A 69 46.61 -7.19 -17.11
N ALA A 70 46.66 -8.50 -17.00
CA ALA A 70 47.79 -9.29 -17.49
C ALA A 70 47.92 -9.40 -19.03
N ARG A 71 46.87 -9.02 -19.79
CA ARG A 71 46.87 -9.03 -21.27
C ARG A 71 47.29 -7.72 -21.92
N ILE A 72 47.49 -6.66 -21.14
CA ILE A 72 47.91 -5.34 -21.65
C ILE A 72 49.46 -5.27 -21.57
N GLU A 73 50.18 -6.00 -22.44
CA GLU A 73 51.57 -5.73 -22.65
C GLU A 73 51.75 -4.42 -23.48
N LEU A 74 52.16 -3.36 -22.80
CA LEU A 74 52.53 -2.13 -23.47
C LEU A 74 53.87 -2.28 -24.19
N PRO A 75 53.97 -2.00 -25.52
CA PRO A 75 55.25 -2.10 -26.24
C PRO A 75 56.22 -1.03 -25.72
N LYS A 76 57.44 -1.44 -25.37
CA LYS A 76 58.55 -0.55 -24.98
C LYS A 76 59.11 0.21 -26.20
N ALA A 77 58.44 1.27 -26.63
CA ALA A 77 58.99 2.19 -27.62
C ALA A 77 59.90 3.22 -26.95
N ARG A 78 61.19 3.18 -27.28
CA ARG A 78 62.16 4.24 -26.90
C ARG A 78 61.89 5.44 -27.83
N LEU A 79 61.13 6.38 -27.42
CA LEU A 79 60.92 7.68 -28.11
C LEU A 79 61.91 8.68 -27.56
N THR A 80 62.89 9.07 -28.37
CA THR A 80 63.72 10.28 -28.15
C THR A 80 62.93 11.49 -28.59
N LEU A 81 62.18 12.07 -27.67
CA LEU A 81 61.36 13.26 -27.93
C LEU A 81 62.18 14.52 -27.72
N SER A 82 62.13 15.46 -28.70
CA SER A 82 62.65 16.80 -28.52
C SER A 82 61.85 17.54 -27.40
N TYR A 83 62.49 18.55 -26.76
CA TYR A 83 61.83 19.24 -25.62
C TYR A 83 60.50 19.84 -25.99
N ASN A 84 60.34 20.35 -27.22
CA ASN A 84 59.05 20.91 -27.68
C ASN A 84 57.99 19.88 -27.92
N THR A 85 58.31 18.63 -28.32
CA THR A 85 57.37 17.54 -28.46
C THR A 85 56.98 16.98 -27.09
N LEU A 86 57.90 17.07 -26.10
CA LEU A 86 57.59 16.64 -24.72
C LEU A 86 56.50 17.52 -24.09
N TYR A 87 56.54 18.87 -24.27
CA TYR A 87 55.52 19.79 -23.81
C TYR A 87 54.18 19.58 -24.50
N LEU A 88 54.17 19.33 -25.80
CA LEU A 88 52.94 19.03 -26.54
C LEU A 88 52.29 17.72 -26.10
N VAL A 89 53.10 16.68 -25.89
CA VAL A 89 52.59 15.38 -25.40
C VAL A 89 52.11 15.48 -23.95
N ALA A 90 52.85 16.21 -23.09
CA ALA A 90 52.44 16.42 -21.69
C ALA A 90 51.14 17.23 -21.56
N SER A 91 50.98 18.27 -22.39
CA SER A 91 49.73 19.06 -22.40
C SER A 91 48.54 18.27 -22.94
N ALA A 92 48.76 17.47 -23.99
CA ALA A 92 47.73 16.57 -24.53
C ALA A 92 47.32 15.48 -23.48
N ALA A 93 48.33 14.89 -22.81
CA ALA A 93 48.07 13.90 -21.73
C ALA A 93 47.33 14.53 -20.53
N ALA A 94 47.71 15.77 -20.13
CA ALA A 94 46.99 16.48 -19.08
C ALA A 94 45.54 16.82 -19.49
N GLY A 95 45.31 17.20 -20.74
CA GLY A 95 43.95 17.42 -21.29
C GLY A 95 43.09 16.14 -21.29
N ILE A 96 43.69 15.02 -21.69
CA ILE A 96 43.02 13.74 -21.70
C ILE A 96 42.69 13.28 -20.26
N LEU A 97 43.61 13.44 -19.31
CA LEU A 97 43.38 13.11 -17.91
C LEU A 97 42.29 13.99 -17.28
N LEU A 98 42.28 15.29 -17.59
CA LEU A 98 41.22 16.20 -17.18
C LEU A 98 39.87 15.80 -17.79
N PHE A 99 39.82 15.49 -19.08
CA PHE A 99 38.63 15.04 -19.76
C PHE A 99 38.10 13.71 -19.19
N LEU A 100 39.00 12.75 -18.97
CA LEU A 100 38.67 11.48 -18.33
C LEU A 100 38.18 11.65 -16.88
N GLY A 101 38.82 12.54 -16.11
CA GLY A 101 38.40 12.88 -14.76
C GLY A 101 37.01 13.50 -14.71
N VAL A 102 36.74 14.49 -15.56
CA VAL A 102 35.41 15.12 -15.68
C VAL A 102 34.38 14.13 -16.22
N SER A 103 34.73 13.33 -17.21
CA SER A 103 33.82 12.30 -17.73
C SER A 103 33.52 11.22 -16.70
N ALA A 104 34.52 10.78 -15.93
CA ALA A 104 34.34 9.80 -14.86
C ALA A 104 33.47 10.36 -13.73
N THR A 105 33.64 11.63 -13.35
CA THR A 105 32.77 12.25 -12.33
C THR A 105 31.33 12.41 -12.82
N LEU A 106 31.12 12.81 -14.06
CA LEU A 106 29.78 12.92 -14.67
C LEU A 106 29.12 11.54 -14.83
N LEU A 107 29.89 10.54 -15.23
CA LEU A 107 29.43 9.16 -15.31
C LEU A 107 29.15 8.59 -13.91
N TYR A 108 29.98 8.86 -12.91
CA TYR A 108 29.79 8.46 -11.53
C TYR A 108 28.52 9.10 -10.93
N GLU A 109 28.30 10.40 -11.16
CA GLU A 109 27.05 11.05 -10.75
C GLU A 109 25.83 10.48 -11.47
N LYS A 110 25.94 10.19 -12.77
CA LYS A 110 24.87 9.58 -13.56
C LYS A 110 24.61 8.14 -13.13
N PHE A 111 25.66 7.37 -12.81
CA PHE A 111 25.57 6.00 -12.31
C PHE A 111 25.01 5.94 -10.87
N ASN A 112 25.47 6.82 -9.99
CA ASN A 112 24.92 6.94 -8.63
C ASN A 112 23.45 7.42 -8.61
N LYS A 113 23.05 8.29 -9.55
CA LYS A 113 21.64 8.60 -9.75
C LYS A 113 20.82 7.42 -10.29
N SER A 114 21.46 6.49 -11.00
CA SER A 114 20.79 5.30 -11.58
C SER A 114 20.69 4.12 -10.62
N ILE A 115 21.49 4.07 -9.56
CA ILE A 115 21.33 3.14 -8.43
C ILE A 115 20.38 3.78 -7.40
N GLN A 116 19.27 4.35 -7.85
CA GLN A 116 18.11 4.47 -6.97
C GLN A 116 17.64 3.04 -6.71
N GLN A 117 17.83 2.60 -5.47
CA GLN A 117 17.33 1.32 -4.99
C GLN A 117 15.85 1.23 -5.37
N THR A 118 15.54 0.52 -6.45
CA THR A 118 14.20 0.27 -6.96
C THR A 118 13.56 -0.82 -6.10
N GLY A 119 13.45 -0.56 -4.81
CA GLY A 119 12.82 -1.46 -3.86
C GLY A 119 11.67 -0.73 -3.14
N TYR A 120 10.72 -1.51 -2.66
CA TYR A 120 9.65 -1.03 -1.79
C TYR A 120 9.74 -1.73 -0.43
N THR A 121 9.49 -0.98 0.62
CA THR A 121 9.17 -1.54 1.93
C THR A 121 7.66 -1.74 1.99
N TYR A 122 7.25 -2.94 2.38
CA TYR A 122 5.85 -3.32 2.55
C TYR A 122 5.54 -3.50 4.02
N ILE A 123 4.43 -2.92 4.46
CA ILE A 123 3.89 -3.07 5.80
C ILE A 123 2.46 -3.58 5.64
N PHE A 124 2.17 -4.68 6.27
CA PHE A 124 0.87 -5.33 6.19
C PHE A 124 0.25 -5.49 7.58
N SER A 125 -1.03 -5.22 7.68
CA SER A 125 -1.87 -5.47 8.85
C SER A 125 -2.91 -6.52 8.49
N PRO A 126 -2.77 -7.78 8.97
CA PRO A 126 -3.72 -8.85 8.63
C PRO A 126 -5.09 -8.61 9.24
N ARG A 127 -6.07 -9.41 8.85
CA ARG A 127 -7.40 -9.43 9.47
C ARG A 127 -7.29 -9.65 10.98
N GLY A 128 -8.17 -9.04 11.74
CA GLY A 128 -8.17 -9.12 13.20
C GLY A 128 -7.04 -8.35 13.90
N GLN A 129 -6.15 -7.71 13.16
CA GLN A 129 -4.99 -7.00 13.72
C GLN A 129 -4.94 -5.54 13.26
N ARG A 130 -4.20 -4.75 14.01
CA ARG A 130 -3.88 -3.35 13.69
C ARG A 130 -2.39 -3.14 13.89
N THR A 131 -1.77 -2.43 12.98
CA THR A 131 -0.32 -2.22 12.97
C THR A 131 -0.02 -0.73 13.13
N HIS A 132 0.87 -0.38 14.06
CA HIS A 132 1.40 0.97 14.20
C HIS A 132 2.85 1.01 13.71
N VAL A 133 3.17 1.98 12.86
CA VAL A 133 4.50 2.16 12.30
C VAL A 133 4.90 3.63 12.31
N ILE A 134 6.19 3.88 12.50
CA ILE A 134 6.80 5.20 12.34
C ILE A 134 7.64 5.17 11.08
N LEU A 135 7.32 6.03 10.11
CA LEU A 135 8.06 6.15 8.86
C LEU A 135 9.41 6.87 9.07
N PRO A 136 10.35 6.77 8.10
CA PRO A 136 11.67 7.40 8.22
C PRO A 136 11.65 8.93 8.37
N ASP A 137 10.53 9.60 8.03
CA ASP A 137 10.33 11.04 8.23
C ASP A 137 9.67 11.40 9.56
N GLN A 138 9.51 10.43 10.47
CA GLN A 138 8.80 10.52 11.77
C GLN A 138 7.28 10.59 11.67
N THR A 139 6.70 10.46 10.47
CA THR A 139 5.26 10.31 10.31
C THR A 139 4.79 9.03 10.99
N LYS A 140 3.75 9.14 11.82
CA LYS A 140 3.13 7.98 12.49
C LYS A 140 1.95 7.51 11.67
N VAL A 141 1.87 6.21 11.45
CA VAL A 141 0.78 5.58 10.68
C VAL A 141 0.21 4.41 11.47
N TRP A 142 -1.10 4.39 11.62
CA TRP A 142 -1.84 3.24 12.12
C TRP A 142 -2.56 2.62 10.94
N LEU A 143 -2.34 1.34 10.71
CA LEU A 143 -3.03 0.54 9.70
C LEU A 143 -4.14 -0.25 10.38
N ASN A 144 -5.35 -0.17 9.86
CA ASN A 144 -6.47 -0.99 10.30
C ASN A 144 -6.33 -2.43 9.75
N SER A 145 -7.21 -3.31 10.18
CA SER A 145 -7.27 -4.71 9.72
C SER A 145 -7.39 -4.79 8.20
N GLU A 146 -6.72 -5.79 7.59
CA GLU A 146 -6.71 -6.03 6.14
C GLU A 146 -6.19 -4.81 5.34
N SER A 147 -5.14 -4.15 5.85
CA SER A 147 -4.57 -2.96 5.21
C SER A 147 -3.09 -3.12 4.93
N SER A 148 -2.64 -2.51 3.87
CA SER A 148 -1.23 -2.50 3.46
C SER A 148 -0.75 -1.10 3.13
N LEU A 149 0.49 -0.83 3.49
CA LEU A 149 1.21 0.39 3.16
C LEU A 149 2.53 0.03 2.51
N ARG A 150 2.85 0.65 1.38
CA ARG A 150 4.17 0.50 0.77
C ARG A 150 4.79 1.86 0.45
N TYR A 151 6.10 1.94 0.56
CA TYR A 151 6.87 3.12 0.17
C TYR A 151 8.23 2.71 -0.39
N ALA A 152 8.79 3.54 -1.26
CA ALA A 152 10.09 3.28 -1.86
C ALA A 152 11.21 3.25 -0.81
N VAL A 153 12.24 2.41 -1.00
CA VAL A 153 13.43 2.38 -0.12
C VAL A 153 14.12 3.76 -0.07
N ALA A 154 14.05 4.52 -1.17
CA ALA A 154 14.52 5.91 -1.24
C ALA A 154 13.51 6.93 -0.66
N TYR A 155 12.53 6.48 0.13
CA TYR A 155 11.57 7.34 0.80
C TYR A 155 12.28 8.46 1.58
N ASN A 156 11.68 9.65 1.56
CA ASN A 156 12.19 10.86 2.18
C ASN A 156 13.52 11.41 1.59
N GLN A 157 14.10 10.80 0.56
CA GLN A 157 15.20 11.41 -0.20
C GLN A 157 14.66 12.38 -1.25
N SER A 158 13.88 11.89 -2.22
CA SER A 158 13.28 12.67 -3.30
C SER A 158 11.84 13.10 -3.03
N SER A 159 11.04 12.23 -2.43
CA SER A 159 9.63 12.47 -2.11
C SER A 159 9.23 11.79 -0.80
N ARG A 160 8.13 12.23 -0.20
CA ARG A 160 7.44 11.55 0.89
C ARG A 160 6.15 10.95 0.34
N GLU A 161 6.28 9.84 -0.38
CA GLU A 161 5.15 9.20 -1.04
C GLU A 161 4.97 7.77 -0.54
N VAL A 162 3.72 7.43 -0.18
CA VAL A 162 3.31 6.11 0.25
C VAL A 162 2.09 5.66 -0.56
N TYR A 163 1.93 4.35 -0.69
CA TYR A 163 0.77 3.73 -1.34
C TYR A 163 -0.03 2.98 -0.29
N LEU A 164 -1.34 3.23 -0.25
CA LEU A 164 -2.25 2.64 0.71
C LEU A 164 -3.30 1.78 -0.01
N GLU A 165 -3.49 0.55 0.48
CA GLU A 165 -4.67 -0.27 0.25
C GLU A 165 -5.26 -0.62 1.62
N GLY A 166 -6.57 -0.37 1.82
CA GLY A 166 -7.21 -0.53 3.11
C GLY A 166 -7.47 0.79 3.83
N GLU A 167 -7.38 0.81 5.15
CA GLU A 167 -7.63 1.99 5.98
C GLU A 167 -6.42 2.31 6.84
N ALA A 168 -6.05 3.59 6.85
CA ALA A 168 -4.97 4.09 7.69
C ALA A 168 -5.28 5.47 8.27
N PHE A 169 -4.84 5.66 9.50
CA PHE A 169 -4.77 6.97 10.14
C PHE A 169 -3.34 7.47 10.11
N PHE A 170 -3.17 8.72 9.69
CA PHE A 170 -1.88 9.36 9.54
C PHE A 170 -1.75 10.56 10.50
N GLU A 171 -0.63 10.61 11.23
CA GLU A 171 -0.13 11.83 11.88
C GLU A 171 1.16 12.22 11.15
N VAL A 172 1.01 13.05 10.12
CA VAL A 172 2.12 13.39 9.24
C VAL A 172 3.01 14.45 9.87
N GLU A 173 4.31 14.18 9.90
CA GLU A 173 5.32 15.12 10.37
C GLU A 173 5.33 16.40 9.53
N LYS A 174 5.32 17.56 10.20
CA LYS A 174 5.19 18.87 9.57
C LYS A 174 6.45 19.24 8.76
N ASN A 175 6.29 19.36 7.44
CA ASN A 175 7.36 19.82 6.55
C ASN A 175 6.78 20.62 5.38
N PRO A 176 6.76 21.97 5.46
CA PRO A 176 6.22 22.83 4.41
C PRO A 176 7.00 22.76 3.08
N LYS A 177 8.27 22.37 3.12
CA LYS A 177 9.15 22.31 1.93
C LYS A 177 9.00 21.01 1.16
N LYS A 178 8.51 19.94 1.81
CA LYS A 178 8.41 18.60 1.21
C LYS A 178 7.03 18.02 1.51
N PRO A 179 6.08 18.06 0.57
CA PRO A 179 4.74 17.49 0.78
C PRO A 179 4.83 15.98 1.00
N PHE A 180 3.85 15.46 1.74
CA PHE A 180 3.61 14.04 1.93
C PHE A 180 2.43 13.62 1.05
N TYR A 181 2.58 12.55 0.32
CA TYR A 181 1.57 12.02 -0.58
C TYR A 181 1.13 10.63 -0.13
N VAL A 182 -0.19 10.41 -0.13
CA VAL A 182 -0.75 9.05 -0.05
C VAL A 182 -1.46 8.77 -1.37
N GLN A 183 -1.01 7.77 -2.06
CA GLN A 183 -1.64 7.29 -3.28
C GLN A 183 -2.47 6.05 -2.97
N THR A 184 -3.68 6.01 -3.51
CA THR A 184 -4.57 4.85 -3.50
C THR A 184 -4.83 4.40 -4.94
N THR A 185 -5.74 3.48 -5.15
CA THR A 185 -6.12 3.02 -6.49
C THR A 185 -6.74 4.12 -7.36
N ALA A 186 -7.46 5.09 -6.76
CA ALA A 186 -8.18 6.11 -7.53
C ALA A 186 -7.95 7.55 -7.06
N LEU A 187 -7.32 7.76 -5.90
CA LEU A 187 -7.05 9.09 -5.35
C LEU A 187 -5.57 9.26 -4.98
N LYS A 188 -5.09 10.49 -5.11
CA LYS A 188 -3.85 10.96 -4.52
C LYS A 188 -4.14 12.05 -3.52
N VAL A 189 -3.75 11.84 -2.28
CA VAL A 189 -3.89 12.80 -1.16
C VAL A 189 -2.56 13.49 -0.95
N LYS A 190 -2.58 14.82 -0.74
CA LYS A 190 -1.38 15.65 -0.51
C LYS A 190 -1.56 16.47 0.77
N VAL A 191 -0.55 16.42 1.63
CA VAL A 191 -0.53 17.13 2.92
C VAL A 191 0.87 17.65 3.24
N TYR A 192 0.98 18.57 4.24
CA TYR A 192 2.25 19.17 4.68
C TYR A 192 2.55 19.00 6.17
N GLY A 193 1.64 18.36 6.92
CA GLY A 193 1.69 18.20 8.36
C GLY A 193 0.27 18.21 8.90
N THR A 194 -0.37 17.05 8.91
CA THR A 194 -1.82 16.91 8.94
C THR A 194 -2.18 15.62 9.64
N LYS A 195 -3.28 15.63 10.40
CA LYS A 195 -3.89 14.41 10.95
C LYS A 195 -5.15 14.10 10.16
N PHE A 196 -5.20 12.92 9.58
CA PHE A 196 -6.34 12.50 8.75
C PHE A 196 -6.50 10.98 8.73
N ASN A 197 -7.72 10.52 8.46
CA ASN A 197 -8.04 9.13 8.17
C ASN A 197 -8.27 8.96 6.67
N LEU A 198 -7.76 7.88 6.11
CA LEU A 198 -7.99 7.52 4.70
C LEU A 198 -8.40 6.06 4.63
N LYS A 199 -9.60 5.81 4.09
CA LYS A 199 -10.17 4.48 3.88
C LYS A 199 -10.30 4.22 2.39
N ALA A 200 -9.56 3.25 1.88
CA ALA A 200 -9.42 2.93 0.47
C ALA A 200 -9.31 1.43 0.23
N PHE A 201 -10.25 0.65 0.74
CA PHE A 201 -10.28 -0.79 0.49
C PHE A 201 -10.58 -1.08 -0.99
N PRO A 202 -9.81 -1.97 -1.66
CA PRO A 202 -10.07 -2.32 -3.06
C PRO A 202 -11.48 -2.87 -3.29
N SER A 203 -12.00 -3.67 -2.35
CA SER A 203 -13.32 -4.30 -2.39
C SER A 203 -14.50 -3.36 -2.13
N GLU A 204 -14.27 -2.17 -1.58
CA GLU A 204 -15.34 -1.20 -1.30
C GLU A 204 -15.54 -0.25 -2.49
N LYS A 205 -16.77 0.23 -2.68
CA LYS A 205 -17.14 1.14 -3.76
C LYS A 205 -16.54 2.54 -3.57
N ASN A 206 -16.39 2.94 -2.31
CA ASN A 206 -16.01 4.29 -1.94
C ASN A 206 -14.57 4.35 -1.41
N ILE A 207 -13.92 5.48 -1.64
CA ILE A 207 -12.74 5.92 -0.91
C ILE A 207 -13.16 7.11 -0.06
N GLU A 208 -12.80 7.10 1.23
CA GLU A 208 -13.17 8.14 2.18
C GLU A 208 -11.92 8.80 2.74
N ALA A 209 -11.83 10.13 2.66
CA ALA A 209 -10.75 10.91 3.25
C ALA A 209 -11.32 11.89 4.27
N THR A 210 -10.94 11.74 5.53
CA THR A 210 -11.44 12.56 6.65
C THR A 210 -10.32 13.41 7.22
N LEU A 211 -10.50 14.73 7.22
CA LEU A 211 -9.53 15.65 7.81
C LEU A 211 -9.86 15.95 9.27
N ILE A 212 -8.90 15.67 10.16
CA ILE A 212 -8.98 15.95 11.59
C ILE A 212 -8.32 17.28 11.95
N GLU A 213 -7.08 17.48 11.49
CA GLU A 213 -6.28 18.66 11.81
C GLU A 213 -5.35 19.00 10.63
N GLY A 214 -5.20 20.28 10.32
CA GLY A 214 -4.29 20.77 9.30
C GLY A 214 -4.97 21.11 7.97
N LYS A 215 -4.32 20.77 6.86
CA LYS A 215 -4.83 20.99 5.47
C LYS A 215 -4.57 19.75 4.64
N LEU A 216 -5.55 19.37 3.88
CA LEU A 216 -5.50 18.20 3.00
C LEU A 216 -6.07 18.57 1.63
N SER A 217 -5.39 18.15 0.57
CA SER A 217 -5.95 18.19 -0.79
C SER A 217 -6.02 16.79 -1.38
N VAL A 218 -7.07 16.56 -2.17
CA VAL A 218 -7.35 15.29 -2.86
C VAL A 218 -7.34 15.52 -4.36
N MET A 219 -6.70 14.64 -5.09
CA MET A 219 -6.65 14.61 -6.54
C MET A 219 -7.14 13.25 -7.04
N PRO A 220 -8.26 13.17 -7.79
CA PRO A 220 -8.66 11.96 -8.50
C PRO A 220 -7.64 11.58 -9.58
N LEU A 221 -7.34 10.27 -9.71
CA LEU A 221 -6.33 9.77 -10.65
C LEU A 221 -6.93 9.34 -12.00
N ASP A 222 -8.22 9.09 -12.05
CA ASP A 222 -8.95 8.60 -13.22
C ASP A 222 -9.44 9.72 -14.17
N ARG A 223 -8.99 10.96 -13.95
CA ARG A 223 -9.40 12.12 -14.74
C ARG A 223 -8.38 12.54 -15.77
N PRO A 224 -8.83 13.14 -16.89
CA PRO A 224 -7.91 13.77 -17.85
C PRO A 224 -7.06 14.84 -17.16
N LYS A 225 -5.77 14.90 -17.47
CA LYS A 225 -4.82 15.88 -16.90
C LYS A 225 -5.20 17.35 -17.10
N THR A 226 -6.15 17.61 -17.96
CA THR A 226 -6.70 18.96 -18.22
C THR A 226 -7.63 19.48 -17.11
N THR A 227 -8.09 18.61 -16.20
CA THR A 227 -8.97 18.93 -15.07
C THR A 227 -8.27 18.67 -13.72
N ASN A 228 -7.01 19.07 -13.58
CA ASN A 228 -6.23 18.93 -12.33
C ASN A 228 -6.78 19.83 -11.21
N GLN A 229 -8.06 19.66 -10.85
CA GLN A 229 -8.65 20.40 -9.76
C GLN A 229 -8.36 19.66 -8.44
N GLU A 230 -7.43 20.21 -7.63
CA GLU A 230 -7.25 19.76 -6.25
C GLU A 230 -8.48 20.15 -5.42
N ILE A 231 -9.05 19.20 -4.70
CA ILE A 231 -10.17 19.43 -3.79
C ILE A 231 -9.59 19.57 -2.39
N PHE A 232 -9.83 20.72 -1.76
CA PHE A 232 -9.32 21.00 -0.43
C PHE A 232 -10.37 20.69 0.63
N LEU A 233 -9.94 20.00 1.70
CA LEU A 233 -10.75 19.75 2.88
C LEU A 233 -10.36 20.70 4.01
N LEU A 234 -11.36 21.10 4.77
CA LEU A 234 -11.23 21.77 6.06
C LEU A 234 -11.31 20.75 7.20
N PRO A 235 -10.79 21.06 8.41
CA PRO A 235 -10.96 20.20 9.59
C PRO A 235 -12.45 19.90 9.84
N LYS A 236 -12.74 18.62 10.16
CA LYS A 236 -14.09 18.06 10.32
C LYS A 236 -14.87 17.89 9.02
N GLU A 237 -14.20 17.88 7.88
CA GLU A 237 -14.79 17.48 6.62
C GLU A 237 -14.33 16.09 6.21
N LYS A 238 -15.24 15.34 5.56
CA LYS A 238 -15.01 14.04 4.95
C LYS A 238 -15.37 14.12 3.48
N LEU A 239 -14.45 13.72 2.63
CA LEU A 239 -14.68 13.50 1.21
C LEU A 239 -14.97 12.03 0.97
N ILE A 240 -16.03 11.75 0.25
CA ILE A 240 -16.42 10.43 -0.23
C ILE A 240 -16.29 10.42 -1.75
N TYR A 241 -15.45 9.54 -2.25
CA TYR A 241 -15.22 9.33 -3.68
C TYR A 241 -15.76 7.97 -4.11
N GLU A 242 -16.78 7.97 -5.00
CA GLU A 242 -17.32 6.75 -5.59
C GLU A 242 -16.44 6.31 -6.78
N LYS A 243 -15.81 5.14 -6.66
CA LYS A 243 -14.99 4.57 -7.73
C LYS A 243 -15.85 4.22 -8.94
N HIS A 244 -15.40 4.59 -10.14
CA HIS A 244 -16.01 4.09 -11.36
C HIS A 244 -15.81 2.58 -11.45
N THR A 245 -16.88 1.82 -11.38
CA THR A 245 -16.87 0.40 -11.71
C THR A 245 -17.11 0.27 -13.20
N ASP A 246 -16.11 -0.16 -13.97
CA ASP A 246 -16.21 -0.52 -15.40
C ASP A 246 -17.08 -1.78 -15.61
N ASN A 247 -18.20 -1.91 -14.92
CA ASN A 247 -19.19 -2.91 -15.22
C ASN A 247 -20.27 -2.29 -16.09
N ILE A 248 -20.09 -2.46 -17.40
CA ILE A 248 -21.14 -2.32 -18.43
C ILE A 248 -22.30 -3.26 -18.05
N SER A 249 -23.19 -2.75 -17.24
CA SER A 249 -24.57 -3.19 -17.13
C SER A 249 -25.38 -1.95 -16.84
N ALA A 250 -25.76 -1.28 -17.93
CA ALA A 250 -26.70 -0.19 -17.91
C ALA A 250 -28.03 -0.65 -17.31
N THR A 251 -28.17 -0.50 -16.01
CA THR A 251 -29.47 -0.34 -15.41
C THR A 251 -29.39 0.95 -14.61
N LYS A 252 -29.80 2.04 -15.23
CA LYS A 252 -30.15 3.27 -14.54
C LYS A 252 -31.25 2.94 -13.52
N LYS A 253 -30.85 2.52 -12.33
CA LYS A 253 -31.75 2.54 -11.20
C LYS A 253 -31.63 3.95 -10.63
N SER A 254 -32.56 4.80 -11.07
CA SER A 254 -32.80 6.09 -10.43
C SER A 254 -32.96 5.82 -8.92
N ILE A 255 -32.05 6.37 -8.14
CA ILE A 255 -32.22 6.44 -6.68
C ILE A 255 -33.40 7.37 -6.50
N SER A 256 -34.59 6.81 -6.29
CA SER A 256 -35.75 7.55 -5.81
C SER A 256 -35.40 8.14 -4.45
N PRO A 257 -35.73 9.40 -4.17
CA PRO A 257 -35.51 10.00 -2.87
C PRO A 257 -36.29 9.15 -1.84
N VAL A 258 -35.54 8.55 -0.89
CA VAL A 258 -36.15 7.87 0.25
C VAL A 258 -37.00 8.90 0.99
N THR A 259 -38.29 8.65 0.98
CA THR A 259 -39.29 9.44 1.71
C THR A 259 -38.85 9.51 3.18
N ALA A 260 -38.55 10.72 3.64
CA ALA A 260 -38.12 11.02 4.98
C ALA A 260 -39.13 10.53 6.01
N ILE A 261 -38.76 9.49 6.75
CA ILE A 261 -39.39 9.24 8.04
C ILE A 261 -38.71 10.21 9.01
N LYS A 262 -39.49 11.20 9.45
CA LYS A 262 -39.11 12.14 10.50
C LYS A 262 -38.82 11.37 11.79
N ASN A 263 -37.55 11.19 12.11
CA ASN A 263 -37.07 10.94 13.46
C ASN A 263 -35.93 11.92 13.74
N ASP A 264 -36.08 12.69 14.82
CA ASP A 264 -35.19 13.73 15.31
C ASP A 264 -33.80 13.18 15.67
N ALA A 265 -32.88 13.21 14.71
CA ALA A 265 -31.40 13.28 14.82
C ALA A 265 -30.86 13.21 13.40
N THR A 266 -31.04 14.28 12.64
CA THR A 266 -30.60 14.34 11.24
C THR A 266 -29.12 14.65 11.20
N GLU A 267 -28.29 13.64 10.98
CA GLU A 267 -26.97 13.89 10.38
C GLU A 267 -27.21 14.55 9.02
N PRO A 268 -26.50 15.64 8.69
CA PRO A 268 -26.65 16.30 7.40
C PRO A 268 -26.28 15.32 6.29
N LEU A 269 -27.14 15.20 5.27
CA LEU A 269 -26.84 14.40 4.08
C LEU A 269 -25.58 14.95 3.40
N PRO A 270 -24.73 14.06 2.83
CA PRO A 270 -23.53 14.47 2.10
C PRO A 270 -23.90 15.47 0.99
N GLU A 271 -23.17 16.57 0.92
CA GLU A 271 -23.34 17.58 -0.10
C GLU A 271 -22.52 17.20 -1.34
N LYS A 272 -23.16 17.05 -2.49
CA LYS A 272 -22.48 16.83 -3.76
C LYS A 272 -21.65 18.06 -4.14
N ILE A 273 -20.38 17.87 -4.48
CA ILE A 273 -19.54 18.97 -4.96
C ILE A 273 -20.03 19.37 -6.35
N THR A 274 -20.30 20.66 -6.55
CA THR A 274 -20.83 21.20 -7.81
C THR A 274 -19.87 20.90 -8.97
N GLY A 275 -20.36 20.24 -10.01
CA GLY A 275 -19.59 19.84 -11.20
C GLY A 275 -18.91 18.46 -11.10
N GLU A 276 -19.09 17.72 -10.00
CA GLU A 276 -18.49 16.43 -9.75
C GLU A 276 -19.57 15.34 -9.60
N GLU A 277 -19.57 14.32 -10.48
CA GLU A 277 -20.63 13.30 -10.46
C GLU A 277 -20.49 12.30 -9.31
N ASN A 278 -19.24 12.03 -8.90
CA ASN A 278 -18.87 10.93 -7.98
C ASN A 278 -18.14 11.41 -6.72
N ILE A 279 -18.21 12.70 -6.37
CA ILE A 279 -17.56 13.25 -5.18
C ILE A 279 -18.60 13.93 -4.29
N PHE A 280 -18.62 13.53 -3.01
CA PHE A 280 -19.49 14.04 -1.99
C PHE A 280 -18.68 14.58 -0.83
N LEU A 281 -19.15 15.65 -0.19
CA LEU A 281 -18.52 16.26 0.96
C LEU A 281 -19.48 16.25 2.14
N GLU A 282 -19.06 15.65 3.24
CA GLU A 282 -19.73 15.74 4.54
C GLU A 282 -19.02 16.79 5.40
N LYS A 283 -19.78 17.66 6.03
CA LYS A 283 -19.26 18.76 6.88
C LYS A 283 -19.65 18.54 8.34
N ASN A 284 -18.84 19.08 9.25
CA ASN A 284 -19.08 19.04 10.69
C ASN A 284 -19.19 17.64 11.28
N ILE A 285 -18.48 16.66 10.69
CA ILE A 285 -18.49 15.29 11.17
C ILE A 285 -17.84 15.15 12.55
N ASN A 286 -18.26 14.13 13.29
CA ASN A 286 -17.61 13.76 14.55
C ASN A 286 -16.32 12.99 14.28
N THR A 287 -15.21 13.70 14.16
CA THR A 287 -13.89 13.11 13.85
C THR A 287 -13.40 12.14 14.91
N LYS A 288 -13.95 12.14 16.13
CA LYS A 288 -13.61 11.12 17.15
C LYS A 288 -14.02 9.72 16.69
N ASN A 289 -15.21 9.61 16.08
CA ASN A 289 -15.72 8.33 15.56
C ASN A 289 -14.78 7.71 14.51
N GLU A 290 -14.20 8.56 13.65
CA GLU A 290 -13.27 8.12 12.61
C GLU A 290 -11.93 7.59 13.14
N MET A 291 -11.64 7.80 14.42
CA MET A 291 -10.39 7.39 15.07
C MET A 291 -10.58 6.24 16.08
N LEU A 292 -11.82 5.89 16.43
CA LEU A 292 -12.10 4.91 17.50
C LEU A 292 -11.51 3.52 17.18
N TRP A 293 -11.41 3.16 15.91
CA TRP A 293 -10.81 1.90 15.51
C TRP A 293 -9.33 1.78 15.95
N LYS A 294 -8.57 2.90 16.03
CA LYS A 294 -7.20 2.92 16.58
C LYS A 294 -7.18 2.50 18.05
N GLU A 295 -8.24 2.86 18.78
CA GLU A 295 -8.40 2.55 20.19
C GLU A 295 -9.00 1.16 20.44
N GLY A 296 -9.25 0.40 19.35
CA GLY A 296 -9.81 -0.94 19.45
C GLY A 296 -11.33 -0.97 19.47
N LYS A 297 -12.01 0.11 19.06
CA LYS A 297 -13.47 0.20 19.03
C LYS A 297 -14.00 0.16 17.61
N LEU A 298 -14.91 -0.75 17.34
CA LEU A 298 -15.63 -0.82 16.07
C LEU A 298 -16.93 -0.07 16.19
N ILE A 299 -17.05 1.05 15.47
CA ILE A 299 -18.28 1.85 15.43
C ILE A 299 -19.03 1.62 14.11
N PHE A 300 -20.35 1.61 14.21
CA PHE A 300 -21.25 1.52 13.07
C PHE A 300 -22.52 2.33 13.36
N THR A 301 -23.00 3.10 12.38
CA THR A 301 -24.15 3.99 12.52
C THR A 301 -25.11 3.77 11.37
N ASN A 302 -26.32 3.27 11.65
CA ASN A 302 -27.36 3.01 10.65
C ASN A 302 -26.86 2.22 9.43
N GLU A 303 -25.90 1.30 9.63
CA GLU A 303 -25.31 0.49 8.57
C GLU A 303 -26.17 -0.73 8.27
N THR A 304 -26.22 -1.13 7.00
CA THR A 304 -26.84 -2.40 6.62
C THR A 304 -26.01 -3.57 7.17
N PHE A 305 -26.65 -4.70 7.44
CA PHE A 305 -25.91 -5.88 7.90
C PHE A 305 -24.91 -6.34 6.82
N ALA A 306 -25.23 -6.15 5.55
CA ALA A 306 -24.29 -6.42 4.47
C ALA A 306 -23.01 -5.59 4.61
N ASP A 307 -23.11 -4.27 4.83
CA ASP A 307 -21.94 -3.39 4.99
C ASP A 307 -21.22 -3.67 6.31
N LEU A 308 -21.98 -3.86 7.41
CA LEU A 308 -21.43 -4.20 8.71
C LEU A 308 -20.71 -5.55 8.70
N SER A 309 -21.22 -6.54 7.97
CA SER A 309 -20.57 -7.86 7.87
C SER A 309 -19.15 -7.77 7.32
N ILE A 310 -18.91 -6.92 6.34
CA ILE A 310 -17.57 -6.68 5.78
C ILE A 310 -16.61 -6.11 6.85
N LYS A 311 -17.11 -5.20 7.70
CA LYS A 311 -16.34 -4.66 8.83
C LYS A 311 -16.05 -5.72 9.88
N LEU A 312 -17.06 -6.53 10.25
CA LEU A 312 -16.93 -7.62 11.22
C LEU A 312 -15.97 -8.71 10.74
N GLU A 313 -16.04 -9.09 9.47
CA GLU A 313 -15.11 -10.05 8.86
C GLU A 313 -13.65 -9.61 8.99
N ARG A 314 -13.37 -8.33 8.74
CA ARG A 314 -12.03 -7.76 8.90
C ARG A 314 -11.62 -7.67 10.37
N TRP A 315 -12.55 -7.25 11.23
CA TRP A 315 -12.29 -6.97 12.65
C TRP A 315 -11.99 -8.20 13.45
N TYR A 316 -12.76 -9.30 13.20
CA TYR A 316 -12.68 -10.55 13.94
C TYR A 316 -11.97 -11.68 13.17
N ASP A 317 -11.54 -11.44 11.94
CA ASP A 317 -10.96 -12.46 11.04
C ASP A 317 -11.90 -13.66 10.87
N VAL A 318 -13.14 -13.38 10.51
CA VAL A 318 -14.20 -14.36 10.25
C VAL A 318 -14.78 -14.17 8.85
N LYS A 319 -15.64 -15.12 8.42
CA LYS A 319 -16.42 -15.04 7.20
C LYS A 319 -17.89 -15.09 7.54
N ILE A 320 -18.72 -14.21 7.00
CA ILE A 320 -20.15 -14.15 7.27
C ILE A 320 -20.95 -14.53 6.03
N HIS A 321 -21.77 -15.57 6.15
CA HIS A 321 -22.59 -16.12 5.08
C HIS A 321 -24.06 -15.84 5.37
N PHE A 322 -24.74 -15.20 4.43
CA PHE A 322 -26.17 -14.93 4.52
C PHE A 322 -26.93 -15.99 3.71
N GLU A 323 -27.69 -16.84 4.37
CA GLU A 323 -28.59 -17.79 3.71
C GLU A 323 -29.90 -17.12 3.23
N ASN A 324 -30.22 -15.94 3.79
CA ASN A 324 -31.39 -15.16 3.40
C ASN A 324 -31.01 -13.72 3.11
N GLU A 325 -31.27 -13.26 1.89
CA GLU A 325 -30.95 -11.90 1.41
C GLU A 325 -31.62 -10.79 2.26
N LYS A 326 -32.81 -11.05 2.84
CA LYS A 326 -33.51 -10.05 3.67
C LYS A 326 -32.75 -9.69 4.95
N ILE A 327 -31.90 -10.57 5.46
CA ILE A 327 -31.08 -10.29 6.65
C ILE A 327 -30.02 -9.22 6.33
N LYS A 328 -29.55 -9.15 5.10
CA LYS A 328 -28.58 -8.13 4.64
C LYS A 328 -29.07 -6.70 4.79
N GLU A 329 -30.39 -6.50 4.72
CA GLU A 329 -31.03 -5.19 4.78
C GLU A 329 -31.23 -4.66 6.22
N PHE A 330 -31.02 -5.49 7.24
CA PHE A 330 -31.15 -5.06 8.63
C PHE A 330 -30.12 -3.97 8.93
N ARG A 331 -30.55 -2.98 9.71
CA ARG A 331 -29.68 -1.85 10.04
C ARG A 331 -29.32 -1.85 11.50
N PHE A 332 -28.07 -1.55 11.77
CA PHE A 332 -27.53 -1.57 13.12
C PHE A 332 -26.79 -0.27 13.41
N THR A 333 -26.88 0.15 14.68
CA THR A 333 -26.11 1.25 15.25
C THR A 333 -25.52 0.78 16.58
N GLY A 334 -24.23 0.98 16.77
CA GLY A 334 -23.56 0.57 18.01
C GLY A 334 -22.06 0.77 17.98
N VAL A 335 -21.45 0.34 19.08
CA VAL A 335 -20.00 0.33 19.27
C VAL A 335 -19.62 -0.98 19.92
N PHE A 336 -18.65 -1.69 19.36
CA PHE A 336 -17.99 -2.81 20.01
C PHE A 336 -16.60 -2.37 20.48
N ASP A 337 -16.27 -2.62 21.73
CA ASP A 337 -14.99 -2.22 22.34
C ASP A 337 -14.08 -3.45 22.59
N LYS A 338 -14.59 -4.43 23.34
CA LYS A 338 -13.84 -5.62 23.74
C LYS A 338 -14.61 -6.92 23.52
N GLU A 339 -15.77 -6.81 22.91
CA GLU A 339 -16.64 -7.95 22.66
C GLU A 339 -15.92 -8.96 21.77
N THR A 340 -16.04 -10.23 22.14
CA THR A 340 -15.67 -11.33 21.25
C THR A 340 -16.64 -11.40 20.08
N VAL A 341 -16.28 -12.13 19.03
CA VAL A 341 -17.16 -12.29 17.87
C VAL A 341 -18.51 -12.90 18.26
N ASP A 342 -18.53 -13.86 19.20
CA ASP A 342 -19.78 -14.45 19.72
C ASP A 342 -20.65 -13.42 20.43
N GLN A 343 -20.04 -12.59 21.30
CA GLN A 343 -20.76 -11.53 22.01
C GLN A 343 -21.31 -10.47 21.03
N ALA A 344 -20.52 -10.10 20.02
CA ALA A 344 -20.95 -9.17 18.99
C ALA A 344 -22.12 -9.73 18.17
N MET A 345 -22.06 -11.00 17.77
CA MET A 345 -23.12 -11.65 17.01
C MET A 345 -24.41 -11.82 17.84
N GLU A 346 -24.30 -12.13 19.13
CA GLU A 346 -25.46 -12.22 20.02
C GLU A 346 -26.08 -10.84 20.28
N ALA A 347 -25.25 -9.78 20.45
CA ALA A 347 -25.74 -8.41 20.60
C ALA A 347 -26.50 -7.94 19.34
N LEU A 348 -25.96 -8.22 18.14
CA LEU A 348 -26.64 -7.92 16.88
C LEU A 348 -27.96 -8.69 16.73
N LYS A 349 -28.00 -9.97 17.13
CA LYS A 349 -29.19 -10.78 17.09
C LYS A 349 -30.27 -10.23 18.03
N LEU A 350 -29.93 -9.84 19.26
CA LEU A 350 -30.84 -9.25 20.23
C LEU A 350 -31.38 -7.88 19.80
N SER A 351 -30.56 -7.07 19.09
CA SER A 351 -30.97 -5.76 18.61
C SER A 351 -31.62 -5.77 17.22
N SER A 352 -31.75 -6.95 16.62
CA SER A 352 -32.28 -7.10 15.27
C SER A 352 -33.79 -6.80 15.19
N PRO A 353 -34.26 -6.11 14.13
CA PRO A 353 -35.69 -5.82 13.94
C PRO A 353 -36.55 -7.09 13.68
N ARG A 354 -35.92 -8.20 13.29
CA ARG A 354 -36.57 -9.51 13.09
C ARG A 354 -35.65 -10.63 13.58
N SER A 355 -36.23 -11.69 14.09
CA SER A 355 -35.48 -12.86 14.57
C SER A 355 -34.70 -13.52 13.45
N TYR A 356 -33.41 -13.72 13.66
CA TYR A 356 -32.56 -14.59 12.88
C TYR A 356 -31.75 -15.49 13.84
N SER A 357 -31.24 -16.59 13.34
CA SER A 357 -30.28 -17.43 14.06
C SER A 357 -28.92 -17.38 13.35
N TYR A 358 -27.88 -17.65 14.11
CA TYR A 358 -26.56 -17.84 13.53
C TYR A 358 -25.92 -19.12 14.08
N LYS A 359 -25.04 -19.70 13.27
CA LYS A 359 -24.19 -20.81 13.65
C LYS A 359 -22.77 -20.49 13.27
N MET A 360 -21.84 -20.62 14.22
CA MET A 360 -20.43 -20.48 13.98
C MET A 360 -19.77 -21.85 13.86
N VAL A 361 -18.98 -22.02 12.79
CA VAL A 361 -18.17 -23.21 12.53
C VAL A 361 -16.76 -22.73 12.21
N PHE A 362 -15.83 -22.83 13.14
CA PHE A 362 -14.48 -22.25 13.06
C PHE A 362 -14.55 -20.73 12.85
N ARG A 363 -14.19 -20.25 11.65
CA ARG A 363 -14.21 -18.84 11.27
C ARG A 363 -15.40 -18.47 10.37
N ASP A 364 -16.25 -19.43 10.05
CA ASP A 364 -17.43 -19.21 9.22
C ASP A 364 -18.68 -19.03 10.09
N ILE A 365 -19.44 -17.97 9.86
CA ILE A 365 -20.68 -17.63 10.55
C ILE A 365 -21.81 -17.67 9.53
N TYR A 366 -22.77 -18.55 9.74
CA TYR A 366 -23.93 -18.73 8.87
C TYR A 366 -25.15 -18.08 9.48
N LEU A 367 -25.78 -17.15 8.77
CA LEU A 367 -26.95 -16.40 9.21
C LEU A 367 -28.21 -16.97 8.52
N THR A 368 -29.12 -17.49 9.30
CA THR A 368 -30.37 -18.10 8.82
C THR A 368 -31.58 -17.34 9.35
N SER A 369 -32.67 -17.29 8.59
CA SER A 369 -33.94 -16.77 9.11
C SER A 369 -34.60 -17.84 10.01
N VAL A 370 -35.13 -17.42 11.16
CA VAL A 370 -35.98 -18.30 11.94
C VAL A 370 -37.33 -18.39 11.24
N PRO A 371 -37.81 -19.58 10.89
CA PRO A 371 -39.19 -19.75 10.40
C PRO A 371 -40.19 -19.21 11.44
N LYS A 372 -41.25 -18.50 10.97
CA LYS A 372 -42.33 -18.07 11.83
C LYS A 372 -43.13 -19.27 12.33
#